data_3c7dda1fa93cebd2e2394334941b5a18
#
_entry.id   3c7dda1fa93cebd2e2394334941b5a18
#
_cell.length_a   1.000
_cell.length_b   1.000
_cell.length_c   1.000
_cell.angle_alpha   90.00
_cell.angle_beta   90.00
_cell.angle_gamma   90.00
#
_symmetry.space_group_name_H-M   'P 1'
#
loop_
_entity.id
_entity.type
_entity.pdbx_description
1 polymer ?
#
loop_
_entity_poly.entity_id
_entity_poly.type
_entity_poly.pdbx_seq_one_letter_code
_entity_poly.pdbx_strand_id
1 'polypeptide(L)'
;MRLNPRYPTLYLRILGTAYYWTGRTEEAISVFERALAHNPNWFAAHFFLAFVYSELGQEEKARTEAVEVLRLSPTFSLEGVRQRLPLKDPAVLERMLAALRKAGLK
;
A
#
# COMPACT_ATOMS: atom_id res chain seq x y z
N MET A 1 -0.48 -13.97 19.08
CA MET A 1 -1.32 -12.76 19.23
C MET A 1 -2.62 -12.97 18.47
N ARG A 2 -3.71 -12.67 19.11
CA ARG A 2 -5.01 -12.90 18.51
C ARG A 2 -5.48 -11.66 17.75
N LEU A 3 -5.82 -11.83 16.47
CA LEU A 3 -6.37 -10.74 15.69
C LEU A 3 -7.77 -10.43 16.17
N ASN A 4 -7.93 -9.23 16.65
CA ASN A 4 -9.20 -8.71 17.11
C ASN A 4 -9.73 -7.77 16.03
N PRO A 5 -11.02 -7.89 15.62
CA PRO A 5 -11.58 -6.97 14.63
C PRO A 5 -11.55 -5.52 15.07
N ARG A 6 -11.26 -5.25 16.33
CA ARG A 6 -11.11 -3.90 16.83
C ARG A 6 -9.68 -3.37 16.83
N TYR A 7 -8.75 -4.13 16.25
CA TYR A 7 -7.38 -3.63 16.14
C TYR A 7 -7.38 -2.30 15.38
N PRO A 8 -6.66 -1.29 15.89
CA PRO A 8 -6.55 -0.02 15.17
C PRO A 8 -5.93 -0.25 13.78
N THR A 9 -6.42 0.50 12.80
CA THR A 9 -5.85 0.42 11.45
C THR A 9 -4.36 0.73 11.47
N LEU A 10 -3.92 1.61 12.36
CA LEU A 10 -2.50 1.90 12.51
C LEU A 10 -1.69 0.64 12.84
N TYR A 11 -2.21 -0.19 13.73
CA TYR A 11 -1.52 -1.43 14.07
C TYR A 11 -1.40 -2.36 12.87
N LEU A 12 -2.49 -2.51 12.11
CA LEU A 12 -2.49 -3.36 10.93
C LEU A 12 -1.52 -2.84 9.86
N ARG A 13 -1.44 -1.52 9.73
CA ARG A 13 -0.50 -0.91 8.80
C ARG A 13 0.94 -1.20 9.21
N ILE A 14 1.24 -1.06 10.49
CA ILE A 14 2.58 -1.36 10.99
C ILE A 14 2.93 -2.83 10.80
N LEU A 15 1.99 -3.71 11.10
CA LEU A 15 2.21 -5.15 10.95
C LEU A 15 2.46 -5.53 9.49
N GLY A 16 1.62 -5.06 8.58
CA GLY A 16 1.78 -5.34 7.16
C GLY A 16 3.08 -4.79 6.61
N THR A 17 3.44 -3.57 7.00
CA THR A 17 4.69 -2.96 6.58
C THR A 17 5.89 -3.75 7.09
N ALA A 18 5.82 -4.21 8.35
CA ALA A 18 6.89 -5.03 8.93
C ALA A 18 7.06 -6.34 8.18
N TYR A 19 5.97 -6.99 7.80
CA TYR A 19 6.06 -8.21 7.01
C TYR A 19 6.72 -7.93 5.66
N TYR A 20 6.36 -6.84 5.01
CA TYR A 20 6.95 -6.50 3.72
C TYR A 20 8.46 -6.31 3.86
N TRP A 21 8.90 -5.52 4.84
CA TRP A 21 10.31 -5.20 5.01
C TRP A 21 11.16 -6.40 5.46
N THR A 22 10.53 -7.44 6.01
CA THR A 22 11.24 -8.66 6.39
C THR A 22 11.14 -9.74 5.32
N GLY A 23 10.66 -9.39 4.12
CA GLY A 23 10.58 -10.32 3.01
C GLY A 23 9.34 -11.20 3.00
N ARG A 24 8.41 -10.95 3.91
CA ARG A 24 7.18 -11.74 4.01
C ARG A 24 6.05 -11.02 3.28
N THR A 25 6.22 -10.87 1.98
CA THR A 25 5.33 -10.07 1.14
C THR A 25 3.92 -10.61 1.09
N GLU A 26 3.76 -11.94 0.99
CA GLU A 26 2.42 -12.53 0.93
C GLU A 26 1.66 -12.33 2.23
N GLU A 27 2.35 -12.38 3.35
CA GLU A 27 1.73 -12.12 4.64
C GLU A 27 1.34 -10.65 4.77
N ALA A 28 2.15 -9.75 4.25
CA ALA A 28 1.81 -8.33 4.20
C ALA A 28 0.52 -8.11 3.39
N ILE A 29 0.42 -8.72 2.23
CA ILE A 29 -0.77 -8.63 1.40
C ILE A 29 -1.99 -9.14 2.17
N SER A 30 -1.85 -10.29 2.83
CA SER A 30 -2.95 -10.88 3.58
C SER A 30 -3.47 -9.95 4.67
N VAL A 31 -2.57 -9.29 5.40
CA VAL A 31 -2.95 -8.35 6.44
C VAL A 31 -3.78 -7.20 5.87
N PHE A 32 -3.31 -6.62 4.76
CA PHE A 32 -4.02 -5.50 4.15
C PHE A 32 -5.34 -5.91 3.54
N GLU A 33 -5.41 -7.11 2.93
CA GLU A 33 -6.66 -7.59 2.37
C GLU A 33 -7.70 -7.84 3.45
N ARG A 34 -7.29 -8.39 4.59
CA ARG A 34 -8.19 -8.58 5.73
C ARG A 34 -8.68 -7.26 6.28
N ALA A 35 -7.79 -6.28 6.35
CA ALA A 35 -8.17 -4.95 6.81
C ALA A 35 -9.22 -4.35 5.89
N LEU A 36 -9.07 -4.53 4.58
CA LEU A 36 -10.01 -4.01 3.61
C LEU A 36 -11.36 -4.74 3.66
N ALA A 37 -11.38 -6.00 4.09
CA ALA A 37 -12.64 -6.71 4.27
C ALA A 37 -13.50 -6.05 5.35
N HIS A 38 -12.85 -5.44 6.34
CA HIS A 38 -13.55 -4.72 7.42
C HIS A 38 -13.72 -3.24 7.11
N ASN A 39 -12.80 -2.66 6.36
CA ASN A 39 -12.83 -1.24 6.03
C ASN A 39 -12.42 -1.04 4.57
N PRO A 40 -13.36 -1.19 3.62
CA PRO A 40 -13.03 -1.10 2.19
C PRO A 40 -12.53 0.26 1.74
N ASN A 41 -12.70 1.28 2.56
CA ASN A 41 -12.28 2.65 2.22
C ASN A 41 -10.99 3.06 2.91
N TRP A 42 -10.20 2.08 3.38
CA TRP A 42 -8.93 2.40 4.02
C TRP A 42 -7.88 2.70 2.95
N PHE A 43 -7.61 3.98 2.77
CA PHE A 43 -6.71 4.48 1.73
C PHE A 43 -5.32 3.84 1.81
N ALA A 44 -4.75 3.77 3.02
CA ALA A 44 -3.37 3.26 3.18
C ALA A 44 -3.22 1.82 2.69
N ALA A 45 -4.26 0.99 2.88
CA ALA A 45 -4.21 -0.39 2.42
C ALA A 45 -4.22 -0.48 0.90
N HIS A 46 -5.08 0.29 0.24
CA HIS A 46 -5.11 0.32 -1.23
C HIS A 46 -3.79 0.84 -1.79
N PHE A 47 -3.27 1.90 -1.19
CA PHE A 47 -2.00 2.48 -1.60
C PHE A 47 -0.87 1.45 -1.50
N PHE A 48 -0.78 0.77 -0.36
CA PHE A 48 0.30 -0.19 -0.14
C PHE A 48 0.16 -1.41 -1.07
N LEU A 49 -1.07 -1.88 -1.28
CA LEU A 49 -1.30 -3.00 -2.18
C LEU A 49 -0.97 -2.65 -3.62
N ALA A 50 -1.28 -1.43 -4.06
CA ALA A 50 -0.90 -0.98 -5.40
C ALA A 50 0.61 -1.07 -5.58
N PHE A 51 1.35 -0.63 -4.58
CA PHE A 51 2.80 -0.69 -4.60
C PHE A 51 3.30 -2.14 -4.64
N VAL A 52 2.82 -2.97 -3.73
CA VAL A 52 3.31 -4.35 -3.59
C VAL A 52 2.96 -5.19 -4.80
N TYR A 53 1.72 -5.11 -5.28
CA TYR A 53 1.32 -5.86 -6.46
C TYR A 53 2.13 -5.45 -7.69
N SER A 54 2.42 -4.16 -7.83
CA SER A 54 3.24 -3.69 -8.94
C SER A 54 4.65 -4.26 -8.87
N GLU A 55 5.22 -4.34 -7.67
CA GLU A 55 6.55 -4.93 -7.49
C GLU A 55 6.58 -6.41 -7.80
N LEU A 56 5.47 -7.11 -7.55
CA LEU A 56 5.37 -8.54 -7.85
C LEU A 56 5.04 -8.83 -9.31
N GLY A 57 4.84 -7.80 -10.11
CA GLY A 57 4.47 -7.98 -11.51
C GLY A 57 3.00 -8.30 -11.73
N GLN A 58 2.17 -8.18 -10.71
CA GLN A 58 0.74 -8.43 -10.82
C GLN A 58 0.02 -7.14 -11.23
N GLU A 59 0.19 -6.78 -12.48
CA GLU A 59 -0.22 -5.48 -12.99
C GLU A 59 -1.72 -5.22 -12.88
N GLU A 60 -2.56 -6.22 -13.14
CA GLU A 60 -4.00 -6.04 -13.06
C GLU A 60 -4.46 -5.74 -11.65
N LYS A 61 -3.92 -6.47 -10.67
CA LYS A 61 -4.26 -6.23 -9.28
C LYS A 61 -3.74 -4.87 -8.82
N ALA A 62 -2.54 -4.51 -9.25
CA ALA A 62 -1.97 -3.20 -8.93
C ALA A 62 -2.86 -2.08 -9.49
N ARG A 63 -3.32 -2.25 -10.71
CA ARG A 63 -4.18 -1.26 -11.36
C ARG A 63 -5.53 -1.12 -10.66
N THR A 64 -6.09 -2.23 -10.23
CA THR A 64 -7.34 -2.22 -9.47
C THR A 64 -7.19 -1.43 -8.17
N GLU A 65 -6.10 -1.64 -7.45
CA GLU A 65 -5.85 -0.90 -6.22
C GLU A 65 -5.58 0.57 -6.51
N ALA A 66 -4.89 0.88 -7.60
CA ALA A 66 -4.64 2.26 -7.97
C ALA A 66 -5.95 3.01 -8.28
N VAL A 67 -6.91 2.35 -8.91
CA VAL A 67 -8.23 2.94 -9.14
C VAL A 67 -8.88 3.29 -7.80
N GLU A 68 -8.77 2.43 -6.81
CA GLU A 68 -9.34 2.71 -5.49
C GLU A 68 -8.60 3.85 -4.80
N VAL A 69 -7.29 3.95 -4.98
CA VAL A 69 -6.52 5.08 -4.46
C VAL A 69 -7.08 6.39 -5.01
N LEU A 70 -7.32 6.43 -6.32
CA LEU A 70 -7.84 7.64 -6.96
C LEU A 70 -9.31 7.90 -6.61
N ARG A 71 -10.08 6.86 -6.37
CA ARG A 71 -11.47 7.01 -5.92
C ARG A 71 -11.52 7.69 -4.55
N LEU A 72 -10.64 7.27 -3.65
CA LEU A 72 -10.61 7.80 -2.29
C LEU A 72 -9.90 9.14 -2.20
N SER A 73 -8.98 9.41 -3.12
CA SER A 73 -8.22 10.65 -3.15
C SER A 73 -8.05 11.13 -4.60
N PRO A 74 -9.06 11.82 -5.15
CA PRO A 74 -9.01 12.25 -6.56
C PRO A 74 -7.85 13.18 -6.89
N THR A 75 -7.30 13.86 -5.88
CA THR A 75 -6.17 14.77 -6.08
C THR A 75 -4.82 14.10 -5.79
N PHE A 76 -4.81 12.79 -5.62
CA PHE A 76 -3.56 12.07 -5.33
C PHE A 76 -2.52 12.32 -6.42
N SER A 77 -1.26 12.50 -5.99
CA SER A 77 -0.16 12.64 -6.93
C SER A 77 1.09 11.99 -6.32
N LEU A 78 1.97 11.48 -7.20
CA LEU A 78 3.24 10.91 -6.75
C LEU A 78 4.15 11.99 -6.15
N GLU A 79 4.04 13.21 -6.64
CA GLU A 79 4.79 14.32 -6.06
C GLU A 79 4.37 14.55 -4.61
N GLY A 80 3.09 14.44 -4.31
CA GLY A 80 2.60 14.53 -2.94
C GLY A 80 3.17 13.42 -2.06
N VAL A 81 3.33 12.22 -2.62
CA VAL A 81 3.95 11.13 -1.88
C VAL A 81 5.40 11.48 -1.54
N ARG A 82 6.13 11.99 -2.52
CA ARG A 82 7.54 12.39 -2.34
C ARG A 82 7.68 13.40 -1.22
N GLN A 83 6.74 14.32 -1.11
CA GLN A 83 6.79 15.36 -0.09
C GLN A 83 6.37 14.87 1.29
N ARG A 84 5.45 13.89 1.35
CA ARG A 84 4.86 13.45 2.63
C ARG A 84 5.61 12.33 3.31
N LEU A 85 6.26 11.45 2.53
CA LEU A 85 6.94 10.29 3.11
C LEU A 85 8.38 10.64 3.41
N PRO A 86 8.73 10.76 4.69
CA PRO A 86 10.09 11.09 5.09
C PRO A 86 10.97 9.84 5.08
N LEU A 87 11.09 9.19 3.92
CA LEU A 87 11.95 8.02 3.81
C LEU A 87 13.40 8.47 3.80
N LYS A 88 14.19 7.87 4.67
CA LYS A 88 15.60 8.21 4.79
C LYS A 88 16.41 7.75 3.60
N ASP A 89 15.96 6.71 2.92
CA ASP A 89 16.67 6.16 1.77
C ASP A 89 15.99 6.60 0.48
N PRO A 90 16.63 7.53 -0.28
CA PRO A 90 16.03 7.98 -1.54
C PRO A 90 15.83 6.86 -2.56
N ALA A 91 16.67 5.82 -2.53
CA ALA A 91 16.53 4.71 -3.46
C ALA A 91 15.23 3.94 -3.20
N VAL A 92 14.86 3.76 -1.93
CA VAL A 92 13.60 3.11 -1.58
C VAL A 92 12.42 3.94 -2.04
N LEU A 93 12.47 5.25 -1.82
CA LEU A 93 11.42 6.16 -2.26
C LEU A 93 11.24 6.11 -3.78
N GLU A 94 12.34 6.18 -4.52
CA GLU A 94 12.27 6.14 -5.98
C GLU A 94 11.72 4.81 -6.49
N ARG A 95 12.09 3.69 -5.85
CA ARG A 95 11.55 2.40 -6.20
C ARG A 95 10.04 2.33 -5.97
N MET A 96 9.58 2.89 -4.84
CA MET A 96 8.15 2.93 -4.54
C MET A 96 7.40 3.77 -5.58
N LEU A 97 7.94 4.94 -5.91
CA LEU A 97 7.31 5.82 -6.90
C LEU A 97 7.25 5.16 -8.28
N ALA A 98 8.30 4.46 -8.67
CA ALA A 98 8.32 3.75 -9.95
C ALA A 98 7.25 2.65 -9.98
N ALA A 99 7.11 1.90 -8.89
CA ALA A 99 6.10 0.85 -8.81
C ALA A 99 4.68 1.43 -8.88
N LEU A 100 4.44 2.52 -8.18
CA LEU A 100 3.14 3.19 -8.21
C LEU A 100 2.82 3.75 -9.58
N ARG A 101 3.83 4.26 -10.28
CA ARG A 101 3.64 4.75 -11.64
C ARG A 101 3.25 3.61 -12.58
N LYS A 102 3.86 2.43 -12.42
CA LYS A 102 3.49 1.25 -13.21
C LYS A 102 2.05 0.83 -12.94
N ALA A 103 1.57 1.03 -11.73
CA ALA A 103 0.19 0.72 -11.37
C ALA A 103 -0.82 1.70 -11.98
N GLY A 104 -0.35 2.79 -12.56
CA GLY A 104 -1.20 3.77 -13.21
C GLY A 104 -1.36 5.08 -12.46
N LEU A 105 -0.66 5.25 -11.36
CA LEU A 105 -0.69 6.49 -10.59
C LEU A 105 0.29 7.51 -11.19
N LYS A 106 -0.03 8.77 -11.04
CA LYS A 106 0.82 9.86 -11.58
C LYS A 106 1.23 10.86 -10.55
#